data_df232d87728c15c8f81196eaf344508f
#
_entry.id   df232d87728c15c8f81196eaf344508f
#
_cell.length_a   1.000
_cell.length_b   1.000
_cell.length_c   1.000
_cell.angle_alpha   90.00
_cell.angle_beta   90.00
_cell.angle_gamma   90.00
#
_symmetry.space_group_name_H-M   'P 1'
#
loop_
_entity.id
_entity.type
_entity.pdbx_description
1 polymer ?
#
loop_
_entity_poly.entity_id
_entity_poly.type
_entity_poly.pdbx_seq_one_letter_code
_entity_poly.pdbx_strand_id
1 'polypeptide(L)'
;MKKGFTLVELIVTLSIILFISSFSVMSLNSFLEAKNNIKTKEFLYEIEDTISYGRTYCINNNVSGRFVIVERENTQEILFETGNINIRKREYDKVMEIDEKNKKYPLIIRFNIESNGNIQSKSIHLKNKNNKRYKISTTPITFLVNIIEE
;
A
#
# COMPACT_ATOMS: atom_id res chain seq x y z
N MET A 1 -49.00 -17.16 -35.40
CA MET A 1 -48.32 -16.07 -36.15
C MET A 1 -47.09 -15.66 -35.31
N LYS A 2 -45.86 -15.85 -35.82
CA LYS A 2 -44.64 -15.35 -35.19
C LYS A 2 -44.55 -13.86 -35.51
N LYS A 3 -44.67 -12.99 -34.50
CA LYS A 3 -44.40 -11.55 -34.68
C LYS A 3 -42.87 -11.36 -34.79
N GLY A 4 -42.42 -10.84 -35.92
CA GLY A 4 -41.03 -10.44 -36.07
C GLY A 4 -40.79 -9.10 -35.37
N PHE A 5 -39.56 -8.89 -34.90
CA PHE A 5 -39.10 -7.60 -34.35
C PHE A 5 -39.17 -6.52 -35.44
N THR A 6 -39.66 -5.35 -35.11
CA THR A 6 -39.61 -4.21 -36.03
C THR A 6 -38.20 -3.58 -36.00
N LEU A 7 -37.82 -2.96 -37.11
CA LEU A 7 -36.52 -2.25 -37.20
C LEU A 7 -36.39 -1.17 -36.12
N VAL A 8 -37.50 -0.54 -35.76
CA VAL A 8 -37.54 0.49 -34.72
C VAL A 8 -37.25 -0.09 -33.34
N GLU A 9 -37.80 -1.26 -32.99
CA GLU A 9 -37.53 -1.95 -31.72
C GLU A 9 -36.05 -2.33 -31.61
N LEU A 10 -35.44 -2.75 -32.71
CA LEU A 10 -34.02 -3.11 -32.74
C LEU A 10 -33.11 -1.88 -32.51
N ILE A 11 -33.43 -0.74 -33.15
CA ILE A 11 -32.70 0.52 -32.95
C ILE A 11 -32.83 1.01 -31.52
N VAL A 12 -34.01 0.98 -30.95
CA VAL A 12 -34.27 1.41 -29.57
C VAL A 12 -33.53 0.52 -28.58
N THR A 13 -33.56 -0.80 -28.74
CA THR A 13 -32.84 -1.72 -27.85
C THR A 13 -31.34 -1.55 -27.93
N LEU A 14 -30.77 -1.37 -29.13
CA LEU A 14 -29.35 -1.08 -29.31
C LEU A 14 -28.94 0.24 -28.65
N SER A 15 -29.76 1.28 -28.79
CA SER A 15 -29.51 2.58 -28.18
C SER A 15 -29.49 2.50 -26.65
N ILE A 16 -30.41 1.75 -26.04
CA ILE A 16 -30.45 1.53 -24.60
C ILE A 16 -29.22 0.75 -24.12
N ILE A 17 -28.82 -0.32 -24.86
CA ILE A 17 -27.64 -1.10 -24.50
C ILE A 17 -26.36 -0.23 -24.55
N LEU A 18 -26.19 0.57 -25.60
CA LEU A 18 -25.05 1.48 -25.73
C LEU A 18 -25.03 2.52 -24.61
N PHE A 19 -26.20 3.06 -24.25
CA PHE A 19 -26.31 4.01 -23.14
C PHE A 19 -25.89 3.38 -21.81
N ILE A 20 -26.42 2.21 -21.46
CA ILE A 20 -26.05 1.50 -20.22
C ILE A 20 -24.57 1.11 -20.23
N SER A 21 -24.03 0.66 -21.35
CA SER A 21 -22.63 0.27 -21.48
C SER A 21 -21.69 1.44 -21.23
N SER A 22 -22.03 2.65 -21.65
CA SER A 22 -21.19 3.83 -21.44
C SER A 22 -21.06 4.21 -19.94
N PHE A 23 -22.10 4.06 -19.15
CA PHE A 23 -22.06 4.27 -17.70
C PHE A 23 -21.21 3.20 -16.99
N SER A 24 -21.24 1.96 -17.47
CA SER A 24 -20.50 0.85 -16.85
C SER A 24 -18.99 1.05 -16.87
N VAL A 25 -18.45 1.60 -17.95
CA VAL A 25 -17.00 1.86 -18.07
C VAL A 25 -16.54 2.95 -17.11
N MET A 26 -17.31 4.02 -16.96
CA MET A 26 -17.01 5.11 -16.03
C MET A 26 -17.01 4.65 -14.56
N SER A 27 -17.99 3.81 -14.21
CA SER A 27 -18.10 3.24 -12.86
C SER A 27 -16.94 2.30 -12.52
N LEU A 28 -16.47 1.51 -13.47
CA LEU A 28 -15.32 0.60 -13.27
C LEU A 28 -14.02 1.33 -12.94
N ASN A 29 -13.72 2.41 -13.63
CA ASN A 29 -12.50 3.19 -13.38
C ASN A 29 -12.51 3.83 -11.99
N SER A 30 -13.63 4.42 -11.59
CA SER A 30 -13.79 4.99 -10.24
C SER A 30 -13.70 3.93 -9.15
N PHE A 31 -14.25 2.74 -9.40
CA PHE A 31 -14.16 1.61 -8.47
C PHE A 31 -12.71 1.11 -8.31
N LEU A 32 -11.96 0.98 -9.42
CA LEU A 32 -10.56 0.57 -9.40
C LEU A 32 -9.68 1.58 -8.67
N GLU A 33 -9.94 2.86 -8.88
CA GLU A 33 -9.24 3.93 -8.17
C GLU A 33 -9.52 3.90 -6.67
N ALA A 34 -10.78 3.77 -6.28
CA ALA A 34 -11.18 3.63 -4.87
C ALA A 34 -10.54 2.40 -4.22
N LYS A 35 -10.53 1.25 -4.90
CA LYS A 35 -9.87 0.03 -4.44
C LYS A 35 -8.37 0.22 -4.24
N ASN A 36 -7.69 0.89 -5.17
CA ASN A 36 -6.26 1.18 -5.04
C ASN A 36 -5.98 2.13 -3.87
N ASN A 37 -6.83 3.12 -3.65
CA ASN A 37 -6.70 4.05 -2.52
C ASN A 37 -6.88 3.33 -1.16
N ILE A 38 -7.82 2.38 -1.08
CA ILE A 38 -8.02 1.56 0.14
C ILE A 38 -6.79 0.71 0.39
N LYS A 39 -6.29 -0.03 -0.60
CA LYS A 39 -5.08 -0.85 -0.47
C LYS A 39 -3.85 -0.01 -0.08
N THR A 40 -3.72 1.20 -0.63
CA THR A 40 -2.65 2.13 -0.27
C THR A 40 -2.72 2.51 1.21
N LYS A 41 -3.90 2.88 1.70
CA LYS A 41 -4.11 3.20 3.13
C LYS A 41 -3.81 2.01 4.03
N GLU A 42 -4.32 0.84 3.70
CA GLU A 42 -4.03 -0.40 4.44
C GLU A 42 -2.52 -0.64 4.58
N PHE A 43 -1.78 -0.50 3.49
CA PHE A 43 -0.33 -0.67 3.48
C PHE A 43 0.38 0.37 4.37
N LEU A 44 -0.03 1.63 4.30
CA LEU A 44 0.52 2.70 5.13
C LEU A 44 0.22 2.48 6.62
N TYR A 45 -1.00 2.07 6.97
CA TYR A 45 -1.37 1.73 8.34
C TYR A 45 -0.58 0.52 8.87
N GLU A 46 -0.32 -0.49 8.03
CA GLU A 46 0.49 -1.63 8.47
C GLU A 46 1.93 -1.23 8.75
N ILE A 47 2.50 -0.28 8.00
CA ILE A 47 3.83 0.26 8.30
C ILE A 47 3.83 0.91 9.70
N GLU A 48 2.88 1.80 9.95
CA GLU A 48 2.75 2.50 11.24
C GLU A 48 2.53 1.53 12.39
N ASP A 49 1.61 0.58 12.23
CA ASP A 49 1.28 -0.43 13.23
C ASP A 49 2.46 -1.38 13.51
N THR A 50 3.18 -1.81 12.46
CA THR A 50 4.35 -2.68 12.65
C THR A 50 5.50 -1.96 13.35
N ILE A 51 5.72 -0.68 13.05
CA ILE A 51 6.72 0.13 13.76
C ILE A 51 6.32 0.31 15.23
N SER A 52 5.07 0.64 15.51
CA SER A 52 4.55 0.82 16.87
C SER A 52 4.63 -0.47 17.68
N TYR A 53 4.22 -1.60 17.05
CA TYR A 53 4.36 -2.92 17.64
C TYR A 53 5.84 -3.25 17.96
N GLY A 54 6.73 -3.06 16.99
CA GLY A 54 8.16 -3.35 17.14
C GLY A 54 8.78 -2.55 18.28
N ARG A 55 8.37 -1.31 18.41
CA ARG A 55 8.79 -0.43 19.50
C ARG A 55 8.36 -0.95 20.87
N THR A 56 7.06 -1.25 21.00
CA THR A 56 6.51 -1.81 22.25
C THR A 56 7.18 -3.13 22.61
N TYR A 57 7.42 -3.97 21.59
CA TYR A 57 8.13 -5.24 21.78
C TYR A 57 9.56 -5.04 22.29
N CYS A 58 10.32 -4.11 21.69
CA CYS A 58 11.70 -3.82 22.07
C CYS A 58 11.78 -3.32 23.54
N ILE A 59 10.89 -2.41 23.93
CA ILE A 59 10.81 -1.89 25.31
C ILE A 59 10.48 -3.00 26.30
N ASN A 60 9.42 -3.77 26.04
CA ASN A 60 8.93 -4.78 26.98
C ASN A 60 9.90 -5.95 27.17
N ASN A 61 10.67 -6.30 26.13
CA ASN A 61 11.61 -7.42 26.18
C ASN A 61 13.07 -6.97 26.39
N ASN A 62 13.32 -5.64 26.46
CA ASN A 62 14.66 -5.04 26.58
C ASN A 62 15.62 -5.54 25.49
N VAL A 63 15.14 -5.63 24.24
CA VAL A 63 15.90 -6.08 23.08
C VAL A 63 15.82 -5.05 21.97
N SER A 64 16.86 -4.99 21.12
CA SER A 64 16.83 -4.18 19.91
C SER A 64 16.24 -4.99 18.75
N GLY A 65 15.53 -4.29 17.85
CA GLY A 65 14.91 -4.88 16.69
C GLY A 65 15.09 -4.07 15.42
N ARG A 66 14.54 -4.55 14.34
CA ARG A 66 14.54 -3.88 13.03
C ARG A 66 13.17 -3.98 12.39
N PHE A 67 12.67 -2.85 11.97
CA PHE A 67 11.58 -2.80 11.02
C PHE A 67 12.14 -2.85 9.60
N VAL A 68 11.56 -3.69 8.75
CA VAL A 68 12.07 -3.91 7.39
C VAL A 68 10.91 -3.90 6.39
N ILE A 69 11.10 -3.18 5.29
CA ILE A 69 10.27 -3.27 4.09
C ILE A 69 11.11 -3.94 3.00
N VAL A 70 10.58 -5.00 2.41
CA VAL A 70 11.19 -5.66 1.26
C VAL A 70 10.25 -5.49 0.07
N GLU A 71 10.71 -4.80 -0.97
CA GLU A 71 10.00 -4.70 -2.24
C GLU A 71 10.63 -5.66 -3.24
N ARG A 72 9.80 -6.54 -3.81
CA ARG A 72 10.12 -7.41 -4.93
C ARG A 72 9.41 -6.93 -6.20
N GLU A 73 9.56 -7.62 -7.29
CA GLU A 73 8.90 -7.24 -8.55
C GLU A 73 7.38 -7.14 -8.42
N ASN A 74 6.75 -8.15 -7.81
CA ASN A 74 5.29 -8.28 -7.73
C ASN A 74 4.74 -8.25 -6.30
N THR A 75 5.58 -8.39 -5.28
CA THR A 75 5.16 -8.47 -3.88
C THR A 75 5.95 -7.50 -3.01
N GLN A 76 5.36 -7.18 -1.86
CA GLN A 76 5.98 -6.39 -0.81
C GLN A 76 5.80 -7.08 0.53
N GLU A 77 6.83 -7.07 1.35
CA GLU A 77 6.80 -7.62 2.70
C GLU A 77 7.07 -6.50 3.70
N ILE A 78 6.29 -6.47 4.76
CA ILE A 78 6.52 -5.66 5.94
C ILE A 78 6.82 -6.61 7.08
N LEU A 79 7.94 -6.42 7.74
CA LEU A 79 8.32 -7.29 8.83
C LEU A 79 9.02 -6.53 9.96
N PHE A 80 8.86 -7.06 11.18
CA PHE A 80 9.64 -6.69 12.34
C PHE A 80 10.44 -7.91 12.80
N GLU A 81 11.73 -7.74 12.98
CA GLU A 81 12.66 -8.80 13.37
C GLU A 81 13.53 -8.38 14.56
N THR A 82 13.90 -9.36 15.39
CA THR A 82 14.90 -9.21 16.45
C THR A 82 15.99 -10.26 16.25
N GLY A 83 17.25 -9.82 16.17
CA GLY A 83 18.32 -10.72 15.74
C GLY A 83 18.05 -11.29 14.36
N ASN A 84 17.88 -12.61 14.25
CA ASN A 84 17.57 -13.31 13.00
C ASN A 84 16.15 -13.94 13.00
N ILE A 85 15.29 -13.50 13.92
CA ILE A 85 13.94 -14.07 14.08
C ILE A 85 12.92 -13.03 13.64
N ASN A 86 12.05 -13.41 12.69
CA ASN A 86 10.90 -12.61 12.30
C ASN A 86 9.81 -12.75 13.37
N ILE A 87 9.55 -11.67 14.11
CA ILE A 87 8.51 -11.62 15.14
C ILE A 87 7.14 -11.35 14.53
N ARG A 88 7.11 -10.48 13.52
CA ARG A 88 5.89 -10.16 12.76
C ARG A 88 6.26 -10.04 11.29
N LYS A 89 5.47 -10.66 10.42
CA LYS A 89 5.64 -10.59 8.97
C LYS A 89 4.27 -10.54 8.29
N ARG A 90 4.13 -9.62 7.36
CA ARG A 90 2.98 -9.55 6.45
C ARG A 90 3.46 -9.38 5.01
N GLU A 91 2.77 -10.04 4.10
CA GLU A 91 3.04 -10.00 2.67
C GLU A 91 1.83 -9.43 1.93
N TYR A 92 2.10 -8.60 0.95
CA TYR A 92 1.11 -7.89 0.12
C TYR A 92 1.47 -8.05 -1.35
N ASP A 93 0.44 -8.05 -2.20
CA ASP A 93 0.65 -7.70 -3.61
C ASP A 93 1.28 -6.31 -3.67
N LYS A 94 2.07 -6.04 -4.70
CA LYS A 94 2.70 -4.73 -4.85
C LYS A 94 1.66 -3.61 -4.97
N VAL A 95 1.50 -2.85 -3.89
CA VAL A 95 0.55 -1.75 -3.74
C VAL A 95 1.22 -0.42 -4.01
N MET A 96 2.45 -0.26 -3.52
CA MET A 96 3.24 0.96 -3.62
C MET A 96 4.64 0.64 -4.15
N GLU A 97 5.33 1.65 -4.62
CA GLU A 97 6.71 1.54 -5.06
C GLU A 97 7.59 2.45 -4.23
N ILE A 98 8.77 1.96 -3.85
CA ILE A 98 9.81 2.79 -3.26
C ILE A 98 10.33 3.72 -4.37
N ASP A 99 10.30 5.05 -4.14
CA ASP A 99 10.73 6.03 -5.13
C ASP A 99 12.27 6.17 -5.10
N GLU A 100 12.95 5.18 -5.69
CA GLU A 100 14.40 5.19 -5.88
C GLU A 100 14.77 5.20 -7.37
N LYS A 101 15.78 6.02 -7.70
CA LYS A 101 16.41 6.01 -9.03
C LYS A 101 17.27 4.76 -9.16
N ASN A 102 17.13 3.98 -10.23
CA ASN A 102 17.88 2.74 -10.49
C ASN A 102 17.50 1.54 -9.59
N LYS A 103 16.22 1.19 -9.60
CA LYS A 103 15.70 0.05 -8.83
C LYS A 103 16.38 -1.27 -9.20
N LYS A 104 16.97 -1.92 -8.19
CA LYS A 104 17.50 -3.28 -8.28
C LYS A 104 16.79 -4.13 -7.24
N TYR A 105 15.99 -5.10 -7.67
CA TYR A 105 15.25 -5.96 -6.74
C TYR A 105 16.11 -7.09 -6.17
N PRO A 106 15.87 -7.48 -4.90
CA PRO A 106 14.93 -6.89 -3.95
C PRO A 106 15.45 -5.56 -3.38
N LEU A 107 14.54 -4.56 -3.30
CA LEU A 107 14.80 -3.34 -2.55
C LEU A 107 14.47 -3.57 -1.08
N ILE A 108 15.42 -3.27 -0.20
CA ILE A 108 15.27 -3.52 1.23
C ILE A 108 15.54 -2.22 1.99
N ILE A 109 14.53 -1.76 2.71
CA ILE A 109 14.64 -0.62 3.63
C ILE A 109 14.59 -1.13 5.06
N ARG A 110 15.52 -0.66 5.89
CA ARG A 110 15.61 -1.04 7.30
C ARG A 110 15.65 0.20 8.18
N PHE A 111 14.95 0.09 9.33
CA PHE A 111 14.98 1.03 10.43
C PHE A 111 15.34 0.27 11.70
N ASN A 112 16.34 0.73 12.41
CA ASN A 112 16.71 0.15 13.68
C ASN A 112 15.80 0.72 14.80
N ILE A 113 15.39 -0.15 15.71
CA ILE A 113 14.63 0.17 16.92
C ILE A 113 15.49 -0.30 18.09
N GLU A 114 15.86 0.61 18.95
CA GLU A 114 16.64 0.33 20.14
C GLU A 114 15.79 -0.30 21.25
N SER A 115 16.42 -0.90 22.24
CA SER A 115 15.74 -1.50 23.40
C SER A 115 14.95 -0.49 24.25
N ASN A 116 15.31 0.78 24.21
CA ASN A 116 14.57 1.87 24.84
C ASN A 116 13.38 2.39 24.01
N GLY A 117 13.16 1.82 22.82
CA GLY A 117 12.12 2.20 21.87
C GLY A 117 12.48 3.35 20.94
N ASN A 118 13.71 3.86 20.97
CA ASN A 118 14.16 4.86 20.01
C ASN A 118 14.24 4.26 18.60
N ILE A 119 13.77 5.02 17.61
CA ILE A 119 13.78 4.64 16.22
C ILE A 119 14.80 5.48 15.47
N GLN A 120 15.58 4.86 14.62
CA GLN A 120 16.49 5.58 13.74
C GLN A 120 15.73 6.60 12.88
N SER A 121 16.19 7.86 12.86
CA SER A 121 15.64 8.90 11.99
C SER A 121 15.90 8.54 10.53
N LYS A 122 14.84 8.40 9.76
CA LYS A 122 14.92 8.09 8.34
C LYS A 122 13.65 8.53 7.63
N SER A 123 13.76 8.90 6.37
CA SER A 123 12.61 9.16 5.50
C SER A 123 12.60 8.20 4.33
N ILE A 124 11.41 7.74 3.96
CA ILE A 124 11.15 6.92 2.78
C ILE A 124 10.13 7.63 1.92
N HIS A 125 10.36 7.63 0.62
CA HIS A 125 9.39 8.09 -0.36
C HIS A 125 8.78 6.88 -1.06
N LEU A 126 7.47 6.82 -1.04
CA LEU A 126 6.67 5.77 -1.68
C LEU A 126 5.75 6.41 -2.71
N LYS A 127 5.46 5.67 -3.77
CA LYS A 127 4.54 6.08 -4.82
C LYS A 127 3.50 5.00 -5.04
N ASN A 128 2.21 5.36 -5.09
CA ASN A 128 1.15 4.40 -5.37
C ASN A 128 0.90 4.25 -6.89
N LYS A 129 0.04 3.32 -7.26
CA LYS A 129 -0.35 3.06 -8.66
C LYS A 129 -1.03 4.26 -9.34
N ASN A 130 -1.59 5.19 -8.57
CA ASN A 130 -2.24 6.41 -9.05
C ASN A 130 -1.26 7.59 -9.13
N ASN A 131 0.06 7.34 -9.04
CA ASN A 131 1.14 8.32 -9.05
C ASN A 131 1.16 9.30 -7.85
N LYS A 132 0.38 9.08 -6.81
CA LYS A 132 0.43 9.85 -5.58
C LYS A 132 1.67 9.46 -4.79
N ARG A 133 2.37 10.46 -4.26
CA ARG A 133 3.58 10.27 -3.47
C ARG A 133 3.28 10.38 -1.98
N TYR A 134 3.98 9.59 -1.20
CA TYR A 134 3.87 9.56 0.25
C TYR A 134 5.26 9.58 0.85
N LYS A 135 5.46 10.45 1.82
CA LYS A 135 6.69 10.50 2.60
C LYS A 135 6.42 9.93 3.99
N ILE A 136 7.14 8.87 4.34
CA ILE A 136 7.13 8.31 5.68
C ILE A 136 8.40 8.76 6.37
N SER A 137 8.29 9.48 7.47
CA SER A 137 9.43 9.92 8.26
C SER A 137 9.30 9.46 9.71
N THR A 138 10.40 8.96 10.26
CA THR A 138 10.52 8.59 11.66
C THR A 138 11.38 9.63 12.39
N THR A 139 10.92 10.09 13.55
CA THR A 139 11.66 11.01 14.38
C THR A 139 11.97 10.35 15.73
N PRO A 140 13.25 10.34 16.18
CA PRO A 140 13.66 9.64 17.37
C PRO A 140 13.02 10.18 18.66
N ILE A 141 12.79 11.49 18.72
CA ILE A 141 12.40 12.19 19.96
C ILE A 141 10.88 12.15 20.20
N THR A 142 10.08 12.30 19.15
CA THR A 142 8.61 12.37 19.30
C THR A 142 7.94 11.02 19.18
N PHE A 143 8.70 10.00 18.79
CA PHE A 143 8.22 8.63 18.55
C PHE A 143 7.10 8.53 17.50
N LEU A 144 6.94 9.56 16.68
CA LEU A 144 5.91 9.63 15.66
C LEU A 144 6.43 9.09 14.33
N VAL A 145 5.64 8.22 13.76
CA VAL A 145 5.70 7.93 12.32
C VAL A 145 4.82 8.97 11.65
N ASN A 146 5.40 9.84 10.87
CA ASN A 146 4.66 10.87 10.15
C ASN A 146 4.52 10.44 8.69
N ILE A 147 3.28 10.30 8.23
CA ILE A 147 2.95 9.94 6.85
C ILE A 147 2.30 11.17 6.20
N ILE A 148 2.94 11.72 5.19
CA ILE A 148 2.48 12.90 4.46
C ILE A 148 2.25 12.50 3.01
N GLU A 149 1.10 12.86 2.45
CA GLU A 149 0.83 12.82 1.01
C GLU A 149 1.42 14.10 0.39
N GLU A 150 2.31 13.94 -0.62
CA GLU A 150 3.00 15.02 -1.33
C GLU A 150 2.32 15.36 -2.66
#